data_d487c12f9fa5dd90f680836cdb9befde
#
_entry.id   d487c12f9fa5dd90f680836cdb9befde
#
_cell.length_a   1.000
_cell.length_b   1.000
_cell.length_c   1.000
_cell.angle_alpha   90.00
_cell.angle_beta   90.00
_cell.angle_gamma   90.00
#
_symmetry.space_group_name_H-M   'P 1'
#
loop_
_entity.id
_entity.type
_entity.pdbx_description
1 polymer ?
#
loop_
_entity_poly.entity_id
_entity_poly.type
_entity_poly.pdbx_seq_one_letter_code
_entity_poly.pdbx_strand_id
1 'polypeptide(L)'
;MDAYSQRFSVIAGALDIPGQAILDGEVVVIREGRTNFSELQAELAAGKQDRLVYYAFDLLWRDRDLRKLPQVERKRMLSELLGENDVGFPVIYSEHLTGDGQETFEHATKLNFEGIVSKNAQAPYRSDRNEGWLKVKTVRQGKFPVIGFVKDPSGVAALYLGKREGKDLVYMGKVGTGWSRTVSSQIRKQLDTVVSPKSKLTKPIKKPKATWVEPTFFADVEYRDITSEGLLRQSSFKGLLKRK
;
A
#
# COMPACT_ATOMS: atom_id res chain seq x y z
N MET A 1 -29.29 -11.29 10.13
CA MET A 1 -28.09 -10.47 9.88
C MET A 1 -26.93 -11.42 9.69
N ASP A 2 -26.28 -11.37 8.55
CA ASP A 2 -25.08 -12.19 8.34
C ASP A 2 -23.87 -11.64 9.11
N ALA A 3 -22.79 -12.44 9.17
CA ALA A 3 -21.59 -12.08 9.93
C ALA A 3 -20.88 -10.80 9.42
N TYR A 4 -21.11 -10.42 8.16
CA TYR A 4 -20.58 -9.19 7.57
C TYR A 4 -21.33 -7.96 8.06
N SER A 5 -22.67 -8.01 8.10
CA SER A 5 -23.51 -6.90 8.59
C SER A 5 -23.23 -6.59 10.06
N GLN A 6 -22.91 -7.59 10.88
CA GLN A 6 -22.52 -7.39 12.29
C GLN A 6 -21.16 -6.69 12.40
N ARG A 7 -20.22 -7.03 11.53
CA ARG A 7 -18.85 -6.49 11.56
C ARG A 7 -18.76 -5.01 11.15
N PHE A 8 -19.74 -4.50 10.42
CA PHE A 8 -19.83 -3.13 9.92
C PHE A 8 -21.16 -2.49 10.27
N SER A 9 -21.75 -2.81 11.41
CA SER A 9 -23.08 -2.38 11.81
C SER A 9 -23.22 -0.85 11.90
N VAL A 10 -22.17 -0.14 12.28
CA VAL A 10 -22.15 1.33 12.34
C VAL A 10 -22.29 1.94 10.94
N ILE A 11 -21.59 1.37 9.95
CA ILE A 11 -21.70 1.81 8.55
C ILE A 11 -23.07 1.42 7.97
N ALA A 12 -23.51 0.18 8.22
CA ALA A 12 -24.80 -0.30 7.74
C ALA A 12 -25.96 0.51 8.32
N GLY A 13 -25.88 0.90 9.60
CA GLY A 13 -26.89 1.74 10.25
C GLY A 13 -26.91 3.19 9.73
N ALA A 14 -25.79 3.70 9.20
CA ALA A 14 -25.73 5.03 8.60
C ALA A 14 -26.26 5.06 7.14
N LEU A 15 -26.42 3.89 6.51
CA LEU A 15 -26.97 3.75 5.15
C LEU A 15 -28.48 3.51 5.21
N ASP A 16 -29.22 4.42 5.85
CA ASP A 16 -30.69 4.37 5.89
C ASP A 16 -31.28 4.92 4.58
N ILE A 17 -31.20 4.10 3.53
CA ILE A 17 -31.63 4.44 2.19
C ILE A 17 -32.90 3.62 1.85
N PRO A 18 -34.04 4.25 1.57
CA PRO A 18 -35.26 3.54 1.17
C PRO A 18 -35.07 2.70 -0.09
N GLY A 19 -35.64 1.51 -0.14
CA GLY A 19 -35.60 0.62 -1.30
C GLY A 19 -34.30 -0.22 -1.34
N GLN A 20 -33.84 -0.53 -2.55
CA GLN A 20 -32.67 -1.39 -2.75
C GLN A 20 -31.55 -0.63 -3.46
N ALA A 21 -30.36 -0.66 -2.88
CA ALA A 21 -29.15 -0.11 -3.48
C ALA A 21 -27.94 -1.04 -3.26
N ILE A 22 -27.00 -1.06 -4.22
CA ILE A 22 -25.69 -1.69 -4.07
C ILE A 22 -24.65 -0.61 -4.34
N LEU A 23 -23.90 -0.30 -3.29
CA LEU A 23 -22.80 0.65 -3.34
C LEU A 23 -21.46 -0.10 -3.32
N ASP A 24 -20.49 0.39 -4.11
CA ASP A 24 -19.10 -0.05 -4.04
C ASP A 24 -18.27 1.02 -3.33
N GLY A 25 -17.41 0.58 -2.43
CA GLY A 25 -16.64 1.48 -1.59
C GLY A 25 -15.50 0.78 -0.82
N GLU A 26 -14.81 1.54 0.00
CA GLU A 26 -13.73 1.04 0.84
C GLU A 26 -13.91 1.45 2.30
N VAL A 27 -13.83 0.47 3.21
CA VAL A 27 -13.78 0.74 4.65
C VAL A 27 -12.35 1.04 5.06
N VAL A 28 -12.15 2.13 5.76
CA VAL A 28 -10.83 2.58 6.22
C VAL A 28 -10.87 3.04 7.68
N VAL A 29 -9.68 3.17 8.29
CA VAL A 29 -9.46 3.98 9.49
C VAL A 29 -8.53 5.13 9.11
N ILE A 30 -8.89 6.35 9.53
CA ILE A 30 -8.09 7.55 9.29
C ILE A 30 -7.26 7.86 10.54
N ARG A 31 -5.96 8.05 10.35
CA ARG A 31 -5.04 8.55 11.36
C ARG A 31 -4.21 9.69 10.78
N GLU A 32 -4.20 10.84 11.45
CA GLU A 32 -3.44 12.01 11.01
C GLU A 32 -3.73 12.39 9.54
N GLY A 33 -5.02 12.35 9.16
CA GLY A 33 -5.48 12.67 7.81
C GLY A 33 -5.16 11.64 6.73
N ARG A 34 -4.72 10.43 7.09
CA ARG A 34 -4.37 9.34 6.15
C ARG A 34 -5.04 8.02 6.51
N THR A 35 -5.32 7.22 5.50
CA THR A 35 -5.80 5.86 5.71
C THR A 35 -4.70 4.98 6.30
N ASN A 36 -5.04 4.17 7.31
CA ASN A 36 -4.09 3.28 7.97
C ASN A 36 -4.63 1.86 8.06
N PHE A 37 -4.08 0.99 7.21
CA PHE A 37 -4.52 -0.41 7.13
C PHE A 37 -4.22 -1.22 8.40
N SER A 38 -3.11 -0.96 9.08
CA SER A 38 -2.75 -1.68 10.31
C SER A 38 -3.73 -1.34 11.45
N GLU A 39 -4.16 -0.08 11.53
CA GLU A 39 -5.18 0.32 12.50
C GLU A 39 -6.56 -0.24 12.14
N LEU A 40 -6.92 -0.27 10.86
CA LEU A 40 -8.14 -0.94 10.41
C LEU A 40 -8.16 -2.41 10.85
N GLN A 41 -7.06 -3.13 10.64
CA GLN A 41 -6.96 -4.52 11.10
C GLN A 41 -7.08 -4.66 12.61
N ALA A 42 -6.47 -3.74 13.39
CA ALA A 42 -6.53 -3.74 14.85
C ALA A 42 -7.96 -3.46 15.34
N GLU A 43 -8.66 -2.46 14.79
CA GLU A 43 -10.06 -2.16 15.13
C GLU A 43 -10.96 -3.37 14.84
N LEU A 44 -10.83 -3.96 13.65
CA LEU A 44 -11.64 -5.12 13.27
C LEU A 44 -11.33 -6.36 14.13
N ALA A 45 -10.09 -6.58 14.52
CA ALA A 45 -9.69 -7.67 15.41
C ALA A 45 -10.22 -7.48 16.85
N ALA A 46 -10.32 -6.22 17.31
CA ALA A 46 -10.88 -5.85 18.61
C ALA A 46 -12.42 -5.78 18.62
N GLY A 47 -13.08 -5.97 17.48
CA GLY A 47 -14.54 -5.82 17.35
C GLY A 47 -15.02 -4.37 17.48
N LYS A 48 -14.11 -3.39 17.36
CA LYS A 48 -14.43 -1.96 17.45
C LYS A 48 -14.82 -1.40 16.10
N GLN A 49 -15.75 -0.45 16.08
CA GLN A 49 -16.27 0.14 14.85
C GLN A 49 -16.28 1.68 14.87
N ASP A 50 -15.99 2.32 16.00
CA ASP A 50 -16.14 3.77 16.21
C ASP A 50 -15.27 4.62 15.28
N ARG A 51 -14.18 4.04 14.75
CA ARG A 51 -13.23 4.71 13.87
C ARG A 51 -13.34 4.28 12.41
N LEU A 52 -14.29 3.39 12.09
CA LEU A 52 -14.48 2.93 10.73
C LEU A 52 -15.15 4.04 9.89
N VAL A 53 -14.62 4.26 8.71
CA VAL A 53 -15.16 5.18 7.72
C VAL A 53 -15.33 4.43 6.40
N TYR A 54 -16.47 4.60 5.75
CA TYR A 54 -16.77 4.01 4.45
C TYR A 54 -16.75 5.09 3.37
N TYR A 55 -15.78 5.02 2.47
CA TYR A 55 -15.74 5.86 1.28
C TYR A 55 -16.52 5.18 0.14
N ALA A 56 -17.73 5.66 -0.14
CA ALA A 56 -18.53 5.20 -1.25
C ALA A 56 -18.06 5.86 -2.55
N PHE A 57 -17.74 5.08 -3.57
CA PHE A 57 -17.19 5.59 -4.83
C PHE A 57 -17.90 5.10 -6.09
N ASP A 58 -18.85 4.17 -6.01
CA ASP A 58 -19.66 3.73 -7.13
C ASP A 58 -21.06 3.25 -6.69
N LEU A 59 -22.04 3.36 -7.58
CA LEU A 59 -23.40 2.86 -7.41
C LEU A 59 -23.70 1.84 -8.50
N LEU A 60 -23.93 0.59 -8.10
CA LEU A 60 -24.07 -0.52 -9.04
C LEU A 60 -25.52 -0.91 -9.29
N TRP A 61 -26.38 -0.65 -8.30
CA TRP A 61 -27.80 -0.94 -8.36
C TRP A 61 -28.61 0.13 -7.62
N ARG A 62 -29.67 0.59 -8.23
CA ARG A 62 -30.73 1.40 -7.60
C ARG A 62 -32.03 1.13 -8.34
N ASP A 63 -32.89 0.28 -7.77
CA ASP A 63 -34.12 -0.20 -8.39
C ASP A 63 -33.92 -0.91 -9.75
N ARG A 64 -32.78 -0.78 -10.36
CA ARG A 64 -32.33 -1.42 -11.60
C ARG A 64 -30.80 -1.58 -11.63
N ASP A 65 -30.31 -2.41 -12.55
CA ASP A 65 -28.87 -2.57 -12.78
C ASP A 65 -28.27 -1.32 -13.48
N LEU A 66 -27.30 -0.68 -12.81
CA LEU A 66 -26.63 0.53 -13.30
C LEU A 66 -25.24 0.23 -13.88
N ARG A 67 -24.73 -1.00 -13.77
CA ARG A 67 -23.38 -1.37 -14.15
C ARG A 67 -23.02 -1.08 -15.61
N LYS A 68 -24.03 -1.04 -16.50
CA LYS A 68 -23.85 -0.71 -17.92
C LYS A 68 -23.71 0.79 -18.19
N LEU A 69 -24.07 1.64 -17.25
CA LEU A 69 -23.96 3.10 -17.40
C LEU A 69 -22.49 3.53 -17.32
N PRO A 70 -22.15 4.69 -17.90
CA PRO A 70 -20.85 5.33 -17.71
C PRO A 70 -20.51 5.54 -16.22
N GLN A 71 -19.24 5.44 -15.85
CA GLN A 71 -18.75 5.68 -14.48
C GLN A 71 -19.20 7.04 -13.93
N VAL A 72 -19.11 8.09 -14.76
CA VAL A 72 -19.50 9.46 -14.36
C VAL A 72 -20.97 9.57 -14.00
N GLU A 73 -21.85 8.86 -14.70
CA GLU A 73 -23.30 8.85 -14.40
C GLU A 73 -23.57 8.11 -13.09
N ARG A 74 -22.97 6.96 -12.90
CA ARG A 74 -23.11 6.20 -11.65
C ARG A 74 -22.64 6.99 -10.45
N LYS A 75 -21.53 7.74 -10.59
CA LYS A 75 -21.02 8.62 -9.53
C LYS A 75 -21.96 9.78 -9.23
N ARG A 76 -22.56 10.41 -10.26
CA ARG A 76 -23.56 11.44 -10.08
C ARG A 76 -24.76 10.91 -9.31
N MET A 77 -25.30 9.76 -9.74
CA MET A 77 -26.42 9.10 -9.07
C MET A 77 -26.10 8.70 -7.63
N LEU A 78 -24.85 8.29 -7.34
CA LEU A 78 -24.40 8.01 -5.97
C LEU A 78 -24.44 9.28 -5.11
N SER A 79 -23.92 10.39 -5.62
CA SER A 79 -23.89 11.67 -4.89
C SER A 79 -25.31 12.16 -4.58
N GLU A 80 -26.21 12.06 -5.56
CA GLU A 80 -27.63 12.40 -5.40
C GLU A 80 -28.29 11.49 -4.35
N LEU A 81 -28.12 10.17 -4.46
CA LEU A 81 -28.68 9.20 -3.53
C LEU A 81 -28.27 9.45 -2.08
N LEU A 82 -26.99 9.74 -1.83
CA LEU A 82 -26.48 10.01 -0.49
C LEU A 82 -27.00 11.36 0.03
N GLY A 83 -27.04 12.40 -0.81
CA GLY A 83 -27.53 13.72 -0.45
C GLY A 83 -29.06 13.75 -0.18
N GLU A 84 -29.87 13.10 -1.01
CA GLU A 84 -31.30 13.03 -0.85
C GLU A 84 -31.77 12.30 0.42
N ASN A 85 -30.93 11.43 0.96
CA ASN A 85 -31.22 10.65 2.17
C ASN A 85 -30.40 11.12 3.39
N ASP A 86 -29.80 12.30 3.33
CA ASP A 86 -28.98 12.88 4.41
C ASP A 86 -27.94 11.91 4.97
N VAL A 87 -27.41 11.03 4.12
CA VAL A 87 -26.40 10.05 4.51
C VAL A 87 -25.11 10.75 4.85
N GLY A 88 -24.71 10.70 6.12
CA GLY A 88 -23.51 11.34 6.66
C GLY A 88 -22.52 10.37 7.29
N PHE A 89 -21.62 10.91 8.09
CA PHE A 89 -20.60 10.12 8.79
C PHE A 89 -21.21 8.91 9.52
N PRO A 90 -20.61 7.71 9.43
CA PRO A 90 -19.27 7.39 8.89
C PRO A 90 -19.23 7.06 7.38
N VAL A 91 -20.30 7.34 6.63
CA VAL A 91 -20.31 7.17 5.17
C VAL A 91 -19.92 8.49 4.51
N ILE A 92 -18.93 8.45 3.62
CA ILE A 92 -18.43 9.62 2.91
C ILE A 92 -18.47 9.33 1.41
N TYR A 93 -19.05 10.26 0.65
CA TYR A 93 -18.91 10.24 -0.80
C TYR A 93 -17.45 10.47 -1.17
N SER A 94 -16.86 9.55 -1.94
CA SER A 94 -15.49 9.70 -2.43
C SER A 94 -15.47 10.67 -3.61
N GLU A 95 -15.09 11.90 -3.37
CA GLU A 95 -14.90 12.91 -4.41
C GLU A 95 -13.91 12.44 -5.48
N HIS A 96 -13.96 13.06 -6.66
CA HIS A 96 -13.04 12.77 -7.75
C HIS A 96 -12.55 14.06 -8.40
N LEU A 97 -11.34 14.00 -8.92
CA LEU A 97 -10.75 15.05 -9.73
C LEU A 97 -10.85 14.65 -11.21
N THR A 98 -11.16 15.62 -12.06
CA THR A 98 -11.11 15.48 -13.52
C THR A 98 -9.95 16.32 -14.05
N GLY A 99 -9.29 15.86 -15.12
CA GLY A 99 -8.19 16.61 -15.73
C GLY A 99 -6.93 15.77 -15.94
N ASP A 100 -5.77 16.40 -15.77
CA ASP A 100 -4.48 15.73 -16.00
C ASP A 100 -4.14 14.75 -14.87
N GLY A 101 -4.13 13.47 -15.22
CA GLY A 101 -3.78 12.39 -14.28
C GLY A 101 -2.33 12.47 -13.79
N GLN A 102 -1.41 13.01 -14.60
CA GLN A 102 -0.02 13.20 -14.22
C GLN A 102 0.11 14.24 -13.09
N GLU A 103 -0.54 15.38 -13.22
CA GLU A 103 -0.55 16.43 -12.21
C GLU A 103 -1.18 15.92 -10.91
N THR A 104 -2.31 15.23 -11.01
CA THR A 104 -2.97 14.59 -9.86
C THR A 104 -2.04 13.59 -9.16
N PHE A 105 -1.29 12.79 -9.92
CA PHE A 105 -0.33 11.84 -9.37
C PHE A 105 0.84 12.53 -8.67
N GLU A 106 1.36 13.61 -9.23
CA GLU A 106 2.43 14.40 -8.60
C GLU A 106 1.98 15.03 -7.29
N HIS A 107 0.76 15.57 -7.23
CA HIS A 107 0.19 16.10 -6.00
C HIS A 107 0.00 15.00 -4.95
N ALA A 108 -0.55 13.84 -5.34
CA ALA A 108 -0.69 12.69 -4.45
C ALA A 108 0.68 12.23 -3.88
N THR A 109 1.73 12.26 -4.72
CA THR A 109 3.09 11.92 -4.32
C THR A 109 3.65 12.93 -3.31
N LYS A 110 3.48 14.24 -3.54
CA LYS A 110 3.90 15.31 -2.60
C LYS A 110 3.19 15.20 -1.26
N LEU A 111 1.91 14.82 -1.27
CA LEU A 111 1.10 14.60 -0.06
C LEU A 111 1.37 13.23 0.59
N ASN A 112 2.27 12.43 0.03
CA ASN A 112 2.58 11.06 0.49
C ASN A 112 1.36 10.12 0.52
N PHE A 113 0.44 10.24 -0.41
CA PHE A 113 -0.64 9.26 -0.61
C PHE A 113 -0.08 7.95 -1.16
N GLU A 114 -0.80 6.84 -0.96
CA GLU A 114 -0.42 5.52 -1.49
C GLU A 114 -0.35 5.48 -3.02
N GLY A 115 -1.13 6.32 -3.67
CA GLY A 115 -1.30 6.41 -5.11
C GLY A 115 -2.66 6.99 -5.47
N ILE A 116 -2.98 6.89 -6.74
CA ILE A 116 -4.28 7.28 -7.28
C ILE A 116 -4.94 6.10 -7.98
N VAL A 117 -6.26 6.14 -8.10
CA VAL A 117 -7.01 5.26 -8.99
C VAL A 117 -7.58 6.10 -10.11
N SER A 118 -6.98 5.98 -11.30
CA SER A 118 -7.51 6.61 -12.51
C SER A 118 -8.63 5.74 -13.08
N LYS A 119 -9.80 6.34 -13.31
CA LYS A 119 -10.98 5.63 -13.81
C LYS A 119 -11.42 6.25 -15.13
N ASN A 120 -11.68 5.41 -16.13
CA ASN A 120 -12.28 5.88 -17.37
C ASN A 120 -13.74 6.31 -17.11
N ALA A 121 -14.00 7.61 -17.26
CA ALA A 121 -15.32 8.22 -16.96
C ALA A 121 -16.48 7.60 -17.79
N GLN A 122 -16.19 7.11 -18.98
CA GLN A 122 -17.19 6.53 -19.89
C GLN A 122 -17.28 5.00 -19.80
N ALA A 123 -16.45 4.36 -18.98
CA ALA A 123 -16.45 2.91 -18.88
C ALA A 123 -17.64 2.38 -18.06
N PRO A 124 -18.26 1.25 -18.47
CA PRO A 124 -19.16 0.49 -17.62
C PRO A 124 -18.42 -0.13 -16.43
N TYR A 125 -19.15 -0.54 -15.40
CA TYR A 125 -18.57 -1.30 -14.29
C TYR A 125 -18.26 -2.73 -14.71
N ARG A 126 -17.09 -3.21 -14.29
CA ARG A 126 -16.65 -4.60 -14.42
C ARG A 126 -16.04 -5.06 -13.12
N SER A 127 -16.45 -6.22 -12.65
CA SER A 127 -15.92 -6.82 -11.39
C SER A 127 -14.59 -7.55 -11.55
N ASP A 128 -14.07 -7.62 -12.77
CA ASP A 128 -12.76 -8.19 -13.08
C ASP A 128 -11.65 -7.11 -13.13
N ARG A 129 -10.40 -7.54 -13.20
CA ARG A 129 -9.28 -6.63 -13.50
C ARG A 129 -9.33 -6.24 -14.97
N ASN A 130 -9.47 -4.95 -15.23
CA ASN A 130 -9.57 -4.39 -16.57
C ASN A 130 -8.88 -3.03 -16.64
N GLU A 131 -8.78 -2.47 -17.85
CA GLU A 131 -8.12 -1.18 -18.10
C GLU A 131 -8.99 0.04 -17.78
N GLY A 132 -10.26 -0.16 -17.43
CA GLY A 132 -11.17 0.93 -17.04
C GLY A 132 -10.79 1.58 -15.71
N TRP A 133 -10.08 0.84 -14.84
CA TRP A 133 -9.60 1.31 -13.53
C TRP A 133 -8.12 0.99 -13.37
N LEU A 134 -7.29 2.03 -13.37
CA LEU A 134 -5.85 1.90 -13.26
C LEU A 134 -5.36 2.39 -11.89
N LYS A 135 -4.87 1.49 -11.06
CA LYS A 135 -4.22 1.84 -9.80
C LYS A 135 -2.77 2.21 -10.05
N VAL A 136 -2.45 3.50 -9.94
CA VAL A 136 -1.09 4.05 -10.06
C VAL A 136 -0.56 4.31 -8.66
N LYS A 137 0.43 3.52 -8.22
CA LYS A 137 1.00 3.63 -6.86
C LYS A 137 2.15 4.62 -6.84
N THR A 138 2.21 5.45 -5.80
CA THR A 138 3.42 6.19 -5.47
C THR A 138 4.46 5.22 -4.90
N VAL A 139 5.69 5.33 -5.39
CA VAL A 139 6.82 4.56 -4.86
C VAL A 139 7.88 5.53 -4.34
N ARG A 140 8.43 5.19 -3.19
CA ARG A 140 9.58 5.90 -2.63
C ARG A 140 10.84 5.15 -3.05
N GLN A 141 11.91 5.88 -3.19
CA GLN A 141 13.21 5.32 -3.51
C GLN A 141 14.23 5.74 -2.45
N GLY A 142 15.12 4.84 -2.09
CA GLY A 142 16.16 5.11 -1.11
C GLY A 142 17.34 4.17 -1.23
N LYS A 143 18.51 4.64 -0.73
CA LYS A 143 19.74 3.87 -0.71
C LYS A 143 20.01 3.41 0.72
N PHE A 144 20.04 2.10 0.93
CA PHE A 144 20.16 1.48 2.23
C PHE A 144 21.44 0.64 2.31
N PRO A 145 22.26 0.78 3.39
CA PRO A 145 23.38 -0.11 3.61
C PRO A 145 22.97 -1.58 3.60
N VAL A 146 23.64 -2.40 2.83
CA VAL A 146 23.50 -3.85 2.90
C VAL A 146 24.30 -4.35 4.09
N ILE A 147 23.61 -5.00 5.03
CA ILE A 147 24.20 -5.49 6.30
C ILE A 147 24.32 -7.01 6.34
N GLY A 148 23.69 -7.69 5.38
CA GLY A 148 23.75 -9.14 5.24
C GLY A 148 22.88 -9.62 4.08
N PHE A 149 22.97 -10.91 3.78
CA PHE A 149 22.17 -11.54 2.73
C PHE A 149 21.83 -12.98 3.08
N VAL A 150 20.82 -13.50 2.40
CA VAL A 150 20.48 -14.93 2.44
C VAL A 150 21.05 -15.57 1.18
N LYS A 151 21.82 -16.66 1.37
CA LYS A 151 22.36 -17.44 0.25
C LYS A 151 21.27 -18.17 -0.50
N ASP A 152 21.43 -18.25 -1.82
CA ASP A 152 20.66 -19.05 -2.75
C ASP A 152 21.64 -19.82 -3.65
N PRO A 153 21.33 -21.02 -4.13
CA PRO A 153 22.23 -21.78 -5.02
C PRO A 153 22.70 -20.99 -6.25
N SER A 154 21.86 -20.08 -6.76
CA SER A 154 22.16 -19.24 -7.93
C SER A 154 22.64 -17.84 -7.60
N GLY A 155 22.72 -17.44 -6.30
CA GLY A 155 23.09 -16.09 -5.90
C GLY A 155 22.62 -15.70 -4.50
N VAL A 156 21.71 -14.72 -4.41
CA VAL A 156 21.09 -14.25 -3.17
C VAL A 156 19.57 -14.39 -3.23
N ALA A 157 18.97 -14.90 -2.15
CA ALA A 157 17.51 -14.96 -1.99
C ALA A 157 16.95 -13.65 -1.40
N ALA A 158 17.72 -12.93 -0.59
CA ALA A 158 17.33 -11.66 0.00
C ALA A 158 18.55 -10.89 0.48
N LEU A 159 18.45 -9.55 0.51
CA LEU A 159 19.39 -8.64 1.18
C LEU A 159 18.75 -8.11 2.45
N TYR A 160 19.49 -8.13 3.55
CA TYR A 160 19.13 -7.44 4.78
C TYR A 160 19.66 -6.00 4.71
N LEU A 161 18.80 -5.05 5.04
CA LEU A 161 19.05 -3.63 4.89
C LEU A 161 19.11 -2.94 6.25
N GLY A 162 19.98 -1.95 6.35
CA GLY A 162 20.10 -1.08 7.51
C GLY A 162 19.85 0.37 7.18
N LYS A 163 19.77 1.20 8.22
CA LYS A 163 19.76 2.67 8.14
C LYS A 163 20.69 3.22 9.21
N ARG A 164 21.46 4.25 8.87
CA ARG A 164 22.22 4.98 9.87
C ARG A 164 21.35 6.03 10.54
N GLU A 165 21.34 6.02 11.86
CA GLU A 165 20.68 7.00 12.72
C GLU A 165 21.76 7.54 13.70
N GLY A 166 22.40 8.64 13.31
CA GLY A 166 23.58 9.12 14.00
C GLY A 166 24.72 8.10 13.93
N LYS A 167 25.17 7.59 15.10
CA LYS A 167 26.22 6.55 15.21
C LYS A 167 25.65 5.12 15.06
N ASP A 168 24.35 4.97 15.18
CA ASP A 168 23.70 3.67 15.17
C ASP A 168 23.45 3.16 13.75
N LEU A 169 23.47 1.85 13.59
CA LEU A 169 23.05 1.13 12.41
C LEU A 169 21.86 0.26 12.81
N VAL A 170 20.66 0.65 12.35
CA VAL A 170 19.40 -0.01 12.68
C VAL A 170 18.89 -0.85 11.52
N TYR A 171 18.18 -1.93 11.83
CA TYR A 171 17.61 -2.83 10.84
C TYR A 171 16.38 -2.20 10.17
N MET A 172 16.33 -2.24 8.83
CA MET A 172 15.26 -1.67 8.02
C MET A 172 14.44 -2.72 7.26
N GLY A 173 14.65 -4.01 7.54
CA GLY A 173 13.94 -5.06 6.81
C GLY A 173 14.79 -5.75 5.76
N LYS A 174 14.14 -6.44 4.83
CA LYS A 174 14.81 -7.18 3.75
C LYS A 174 14.17 -6.86 2.41
N VAL A 175 14.94 -6.94 1.33
CA VAL A 175 14.47 -6.97 -0.05
C VAL A 175 14.81 -8.32 -0.67
N GLY A 176 13.86 -8.95 -1.34
CA GLY A 176 14.00 -10.28 -1.95
C GLY A 176 13.46 -10.36 -3.39
N THR A 177 13.21 -9.21 -4.02
CA THR A 177 12.67 -9.11 -5.38
C THR A 177 13.33 -7.94 -6.13
N GLY A 178 13.14 -7.87 -7.43
CA GLY A 178 13.63 -6.77 -8.28
C GLY A 178 14.94 -7.08 -9.00
N TRP A 179 15.42 -8.31 -8.96
CA TRP A 179 16.60 -8.77 -9.71
C TRP A 179 16.32 -10.02 -10.55
N SER A 180 17.10 -10.17 -11.62
CA SER A 180 17.20 -11.41 -12.40
C SER A 180 18.18 -12.39 -11.75
N ARG A 181 18.18 -13.65 -12.20
CA ARG A 181 19.15 -14.66 -11.75
C ARG A 181 20.62 -14.20 -11.95
N THR A 182 20.91 -13.57 -13.09
CA THR A 182 22.24 -13.02 -13.39
C THR A 182 22.63 -11.92 -12.40
N VAL A 183 21.76 -10.96 -12.14
CA VAL A 183 21.99 -9.89 -11.18
C VAL A 183 22.15 -10.44 -9.76
N SER A 184 21.33 -11.41 -9.35
CA SER A 184 21.46 -12.12 -8.06
C SER A 184 22.85 -12.74 -7.88
N SER A 185 23.38 -13.40 -8.91
CA SER A 185 24.73 -13.97 -8.90
C SER A 185 25.81 -12.89 -8.79
N GLN A 186 25.66 -11.78 -9.50
CA GLN A 186 26.59 -10.64 -9.42
C GLN A 186 26.61 -10.00 -8.02
N ILE A 187 25.43 -9.77 -7.44
CA ILE A 187 25.27 -9.29 -6.06
C ILE A 187 26.03 -10.22 -5.11
N ARG A 188 25.83 -11.52 -5.25
CA ARG A 188 26.49 -12.51 -4.41
C ARG A 188 28.02 -12.41 -4.47
N LYS A 189 28.59 -12.35 -5.69
CA LYS A 189 30.04 -12.23 -5.88
C LYS A 189 30.60 -10.97 -5.21
N GLN A 190 29.89 -9.85 -5.28
CA GLN A 190 30.32 -8.59 -4.65
C GLN A 190 30.24 -8.67 -3.13
N LEU A 191 29.16 -9.21 -2.57
CA LEU A 191 28.98 -9.30 -1.12
C LEU A 191 29.88 -10.35 -0.46
N ASP A 192 30.26 -11.41 -1.15
CA ASP A 192 31.21 -12.40 -0.65
C ASP A 192 32.62 -11.79 -0.38
N THR A 193 32.98 -10.65 -1.00
CA THR A 193 34.25 -9.96 -0.74
C THR A 193 34.29 -9.19 0.59
N VAL A 194 33.15 -9.02 1.24
CA VAL A 194 33.00 -8.20 2.46
C VAL A 194 32.24 -8.92 3.58
N VAL A 195 32.30 -10.24 3.57
CA VAL A 195 31.68 -11.07 4.63
C VAL A 195 32.26 -10.72 6.00
N SER A 196 31.39 -10.60 6.98
CA SER A 196 31.74 -10.33 8.38
C SER A 196 31.28 -11.48 9.28
N PRO A 197 32.05 -11.86 10.31
CA PRO A 197 31.71 -12.95 11.22
C PRO A 197 30.45 -12.64 12.07
N LYS A 198 30.09 -11.36 12.21
CA LYS A 198 28.97 -10.91 13.02
C LYS A 198 28.25 -9.73 12.39
N SER A 199 27.01 -9.53 12.80
CA SER A 199 26.22 -8.36 12.42
C SER A 199 26.89 -7.06 12.88
N LYS A 200 26.76 -6.00 12.07
CA LYS A 200 27.20 -4.63 12.40
C LYS A 200 26.06 -3.76 12.92
N LEU A 201 24.88 -4.33 13.10
CA LEU A 201 23.76 -3.62 13.73
C LEU A 201 24.09 -3.27 15.18
N THR A 202 23.69 -2.07 15.60
CA THR A 202 23.84 -1.62 17.00
C THR A 202 23.01 -2.53 17.94
N LYS A 203 21.81 -2.90 17.53
CA LYS A 203 20.99 -3.91 18.22
C LYS A 203 20.97 -5.19 17.40
N PRO A 204 21.57 -6.30 17.90
CA PRO A 204 21.59 -7.58 17.18
C PRO A 204 20.16 -8.12 16.95
N ILE A 205 19.97 -8.74 15.79
CA ILE A 205 18.73 -9.46 15.44
C ILE A 205 19.02 -10.93 15.17
N LYS A 206 18.07 -11.80 15.53
CA LYS A 206 18.17 -13.24 15.25
C LYS A 206 17.72 -13.53 13.81
N LYS A 207 18.68 -13.84 12.93
CA LYS A 207 18.44 -14.24 11.54
C LYS A 207 19.36 -15.42 11.18
N PRO A 208 18.96 -16.65 11.50
CA PRO A 208 19.86 -17.84 11.42
C PRO A 208 20.36 -18.14 9.99
N LYS A 209 19.67 -17.68 8.96
CA LYS A 209 20.10 -17.84 7.55
C LYS A 209 20.91 -16.67 7.01
N ALA A 210 21.23 -15.67 7.82
CA ALA A 210 21.97 -14.50 7.38
C ALA A 210 23.47 -14.78 7.25
N THR A 211 24.05 -14.39 6.13
CA THR A 211 25.48 -14.15 5.99
C THR A 211 25.67 -12.65 6.16
N TRP A 212 26.32 -12.24 7.26
CA TRP A 212 26.54 -10.82 7.56
C TRP A 212 27.68 -10.26 6.72
N VAL A 213 27.64 -8.96 6.45
CA VAL A 213 28.65 -8.25 5.66
C VAL A 213 29.01 -6.90 6.30
N GLU A 214 30.20 -6.40 5.97
CA GLU A 214 30.56 -5.00 6.22
C GLU A 214 29.65 -4.10 5.36
N PRO A 215 29.05 -3.02 5.91
CA PRO A 215 28.07 -2.20 5.22
C PRO A 215 28.73 -1.20 4.25
N THR A 216 29.53 -1.73 3.33
CA THR A 216 30.26 -0.98 2.28
C THR A 216 29.47 -0.86 1.00
N PHE A 217 28.46 -1.71 0.81
CA PHE A 217 27.55 -1.65 -0.31
C PHE A 217 26.19 -1.09 0.12
N PHE A 218 25.53 -0.37 -0.81
CA PHE A 218 24.20 0.18 -0.64
C PHE A 218 23.30 -0.42 -1.71
N ALA A 219 22.14 -0.90 -1.29
CA ALA A 219 21.07 -1.27 -2.21
C ALA A 219 20.21 -0.03 -2.50
N ASP A 220 20.04 0.28 -3.78
CA ASP A 220 19.01 1.19 -4.25
C ASP A 220 17.70 0.41 -4.30
N VAL A 221 16.68 0.89 -3.59
CA VAL A 221 15.44 0.15 -3.34
C VAL A 221 14.25 1.05 -3.52
N GLU A 222 13.33 0.62 -4.37
CA GLU A 222 11.96 1.13 -4.33
C GLU A 222 11.19 0.46 -3.20
N TYR A 223 10.41 1.23 -2.48
CA TYR A 223 9.54 0.72 -1.41
C TYR A 223 8.27 1.56 -1.32
N ARG A 224 7.22 0.95 -0.83
CA ARG A 224 5.93 1.63 -0.68
C ARG A 224 5.92 2.54 0.54
N ASP A 225 6.29 1.98 1.70
CA ASP A 225 6.17 2.65 2.99
C ASP A 225 7.15 2.06 4.00
N ILE A 226 7.21 2.70 5.18
CA ILE A 226 7.93 2.21 6.35
C ILE A 226 6.87 1.87 7.41
N THR A 227 6.91 0.64 7.94
CA THR A 227 5.97 0.19 8.99
C THR A 227 6.20 0.96 10.29
N SER A 228 5.26 0.86 11.24
CA SER A 228 5.42 1.39 12.59
C SER A 228 6.65 0.83 13.32
N GLU A 229 7.11 -0.37 12.94
CA GLU A 229 8.33 -1.00 13.45
C GLU A 229 9.60 -0.50 12.75
N GLY A 230 9.52 0.45 11.82
CA GLY A 230 10.65 1.00 11.07
C GLY A 230 11.13 0.13 9.91
N LEU A 231 10.33 -0.82 9.42
CA LEU A 231 10.73 -1.75 8.35
C LEU A 231 10.18 -1.33 6.98
N LEU A 232 11.00 -1.51 5.93
CA LEU A 232 10.58 -1.28 4.55
C LEU A 232 9.47 -2.24 4.14
N ARG A 233 8.38 -1.71 3.59
CA ARG A 233 7.23 -2.46 3.11
C ARG A 233 7.20 -2.51 1.60
N GLN A 234 6.92 -3.70 1.04
CA GLN A 234 6.83 -3.94 -0.41
C GLN A 234 8.06 -3.40 -1.17
N SER A 235 9.24 -3.77 -0.67
CA SER A 235 10.53 -3.34 -1.23
C SER A 235 10.91 -4.12 -2.49
N SER A 236 11.49 -3.43 -3.47
CA SER A 236 12.01 -3.98 -4.73
C SER A 236 13.39 -3.38 -5.01
N PHE A 237 14.35 -4.24 -5.28
CA PHE A 237 15.74 -3.84 -5.58
C PHE A 237 15.85 -3.22 -6.98
N LYS A 238 16.66 -2.17 -7.10
CA LYS A 238 16.94 -1.47 -8.36
C LYS A 238 18.43 -1.47 -8.72
N GLY A 239 19.32 -1.51 -7.74
CA GLY A 239 20.75 -1.50 -8.00
C GLY A 239 21.59 -1.71 -6.74
N LEU A 240 22.84 -2.11 -6.94
CA LEU A 240 23.86 -2.20 -5.90
C LEU A 240 24.95 -1.17 -6.16
N LEU A 241 25.25 -0.35 -5.17
CA LEU A 241 26.24 0.72 -5.23
C LEU A 241 27.31 0.47 -4.18
N LYS A 242 28.56 0.66 -4.54
CA LYS A 242 29.67 0.64 -3.56
C LYS A 242 29.88 2.05 -3.02
N ARG A 243 30.07 2.18 -1.71
CA ARG A 243 30.47 3.46 -1.10
C ARG A 243 31.85 3.85 -1.66
N LYS A 244 31.95 5.05 -2.19
CA LYS A 244 33.26 5.68 -2.49
C LYS A 244 33.97 6.05 -1.21
#